data_d0332759dc099dd86cd5e9481e0f4c82
#
_entry.id   d0332759dc099dd86cd5e9481e0f4c82
#
_cell.length_a   1.000
_cell.length_b   1.000
_cell.length_c   1.000
_cell.angle_alpha   90.00
_cell.angle_beta   90.00
_cell.angle_gamma   90.00
#
_symmetry.space_group_name_H-M   'P 1'
#
loop_
_entity.id
_entity.type
_entity.pdbx_description
1 polymer ?
#
loop_
_entity_poly.entity_id
_entity_poly.type
_entity_poly.pdbx_seq_one_letter_code
_entity_poly.pdbx_strand_id
1 'polypeptide(L)'
;KTILIFHGNAGNLFNRVYKLNELNKLDVNILLISWRGFSGNKGKPTEKNLYHDAEEAVKWLNNQGAISKNIILYGESLGTGVATELGTSNAFGGIILESPFTSITNAAKIYYPYLPVNIILKDRYDSIGKIKNITIPILIMHGKKDNIVPQKMGLELYEKANQPKFSYFPENDDHMMEYNDNLLNSIKLFINKI
;
A
#
# COMPACT_ATOMS: atom_id res chain seq x y z
N LYS A 1 -16.89 -5.83 -4.70
CA LYS A 1 -15.86 -5.23 -3.85
C LYS A 1 -15.27 -3.99 -4.50
N THR A 2 -14.64 -3.11 -3.71
CA THR A 2 -13.99 -1.89 -4.18
C THR A 2 -12.53 -1.87 -3.72
N ILE A 3 -11.60 -1.69 -4.64
CA ILE A 3 -10.18 -1.46 -4.33
C ILE A 3 -9.94 0.05 -4.25
N LEU A 4 -9.50 0.53 -3.08
CA LEU A 4 -9.06 1.92 -2.87
C LEU A 4 -7.53 1.96 -2.94
N ILE A 5 -6.99 2.59 -3.99
CA ILE A 5 -5.57 2.59 -4.30
C ILE A 5 -4.91 3.88 -3.80
N PHE A 6 -3.84 3.72 -3.04
CA PHE A 6 -2.92 4.70 -2.50
C PHE A 6 -1.58 4.59 -3.22
N HIS A 7 -1.30 5.51 -4.14
CA HIS A 7 -0.11 5.43 -4.98
C HIS A 7 1.19 5.78 -4.25
N GLY A 8 2.31 5.36 -4.83
CA GLY A 8 3.67 5.64 -4.35
C GLY A 8 4.10 7.09 -4.53
N ASN A 9 5.35 7.38 -4.09
CA ASN A 9 5.91 8.73 -4.10
C ASN A 9 6.25 9.26 -5.50
N ALA A 10 6.52 8.41 -6.48
CA ALA A 10 6.96 8.81 -7.82
C ALA A 10 5.81 8.86 -8.84
N GLY A 11 5.96 9.74 -9.83
CA GLY A 11 5.03 9.86 -10.96
C GLY A 11 3.71 10.54 -10.60
N ASN A 12 2.72 10.33 -11.47
CA ASN A 12 1.37 10.88 -11.34
C ASN A 12 0.33 9.79 -11.61
N LEU A 13 -0.95 10.12 -11.58
CA LEU A 13 -2.05 9.16 -11.82
C LEU A 13 -1.96 8.49 -13.20
N PHE A 14 -1.52 9.22 -14.22
CA PHE A 14 -1.40 8.70 -15.58
C PHE A 14 -0.44 7.51 -15.66
N ASN A 15 0.64 7.52 -14.87
CA ASN A 15 1.59 6.41 -14.80
C ASN A 15 0.98 5.11 -14.24
N ARG A 16 -0.22 5.15 -13.66
CA ARG A 16 -0.94 3.99 -13.07
C ARG A 16 -2.08 3.48 -13.93
N VAL A 17 -2.35 4.09 -15.09
CA VAL A 17 -3.44 3.67 -15.97
C VAL A 17 -3.32 2.22 -16.40
N TYR A 18 -2.09 1.75 -16.71
CA TYR A 18 -1.86 0.34 -17.05
C TYR A 18 -2.27 -0.60 -15.90
N LYS A 19 -1.95 -0.25 -14.67
CA LYS A 19 -2.30 -1.00 -13.45
C LYS A 19 -3.81 -1.07 -13.26
N LEU A 20 -4.51 0.06 -13.49
CA LEU A 20 -5.97 0.10 -13.42
C LEU A 20 -6.62 -0.79 -14.47
N ASN A 21 -6.08 -0.80 -15.70
CA ASN A 21 -6.57 -1.66 -16.78
C ASN A 21 -6.41 -3.14 -16.43
N GLU A 22 -5.29 -3.52 -15.84
CA GLU A 22 -5.05 -4.91 -15.41
C GLU A 22 -5.98 -5.30 -14.25
N LEU A 23 -6.08 -4.47 -13.21
CA LEU A 23 -6.95 -4.73 -12.07
C LEU A 23 -8.44 -4.75 -12.44
N ASN A 24 -8.85 -4.00 -13.48
CA ASN A 24 -10.24 -4.00 -13.96
C ASN A 24 -10.69 -5.38 -14.49
N LYS A 25 -9.74 -6.26 -14.84
CA LYS A 25 -10.05 -7.64 -15.25
C LYS A 25 -10.54 -8.52 -14.07
N LEU A 26 -10.45 -8.03 -12.84
CA LEU A 26 -10.81 -8.76 -11.62
C LEU A 26 -12.27 -8.59 -11.18
N ASP A 27 -13.10 -7.91 -11.97
CA ASP A 27 -14.51 -7.63 -11.66
C ASP A 27 -14.70 -6.94 -10.30
N VAL A 28 -13.97 -5.86 -10.10
CA VAL A 28 -14.01 -5.02 -8.90
C VAL A 28 -14.15 -3.55 -9.27
N ASN A 29 -14.77 -2.76 -8.40
CA ASN A 29 -14.69 -1.31 -8.52
C ASN A 29 -13.30 -0.83 -8.07
N ILE A 30 -12.80 0.23 -8.72
CA ILE A 30 -11.48 0.77 -8.40
C ILE A 30 -11.60 2.29 -8.20
N LEU A 31 -11.05 2.77 -7.09
CA LEU A 31 -10.82 4.19 -6.85
C LEU A 31 -9.32 4.40 -6.64
N LEU A 32 -8.68 5.15 -7.53
CA LEU A 32 -7.31 5.64 -7.37
C LEU A 32 -7.38 7.11 -6.97
N ILE A 33 -6.82 7.46 -5.82
CA ILE A 33 -6.73 8.86 -5.38
C ILE A 33 -5.35 9.44 -5.69
N SER A 34 -5.26 10.76 -5.76
CA SER A 34 -4.00 11.50 -5.80
C SER A 34 -3.87 12.37 -4.56
N TRP A 35 -2.71 12.30 -3.95
CA TRP A 35 -2.39 13.03 -2.73
C TRP A 35 -2.33 14.55 -2.94
N ARG A 36 -2.58 15.31 -1.87
CA ARG A 36 -2.17 16.71 -1.84
C ARG A 36 -0.66 16.84 -2.08
N GLY A 37 -0.25 17.85 -2.84
CA GLY A 37 1.14 18.04 -3.24
C GLY A 37 1.60 17.18 -4.42
N PHE A 38 0.75 16.26 -4.94
CA PHE A 38 1.03 15.43 -6.11
C PHE A 38 0.09 15.77 -7.27
N SER A 39 0.51 15.47 -8.49
CA SER A 39 -0.32 15.61 -9.72
C SER A 39 -0.99 16.96 -9.86
N GLY A 40 -0.37 18.04 -9.38
CA GLY A 40 -0.92 19.41 -9.43
C GLY A 40 -1.87 19.76 -8.27
N ASN A 41 -2.16 18.85 -7.36
CA ASN A 41 -2.94 19.14 -6.16
C ASN A 41 -2.16 20.05 -5.21
N LYS A 42 -2.83 21.03 -4.63
CA LYS A 42 -2.23 21.93 -3.64
C LYS A 42 -2.05 21.23 -2.29
N GLY A 43 -1.10 21.74 -1.48
CA GLY A 43 -0.90 21.30 -0.11
C GLY A 43 0.46 20.61 0.12
N LYS A 44 0.72 20.24 1.37
CA LYS A 44 1.96 19.57 1.78
C LYS A 44 1.69 18.08 2.05
N PRO A 45 2.41 17.16 1.40
CA PRO A 45 2.20 15.71 1.54
C PRO A 45 2.93 15.15 2.78
N THR A 46 2.54 15.61 3.98
CA THR A 46 3.04 15.04 5.24
C THR A 46 2.31 13.75 5.58
N GLU A 47 2.91 12.89 6.40
CA GLU A 47 2.30 11.64 6.89
C GLU A 47 0.88 11.85 7.39
N LYS A 48 0.67 12.81 8.31
CA LYS A 48 -0.64 13.16 8.85
C LYS A 48 -1.63 13.58 7.75
N ASN A 49 -1.17 14.37 6.79
CA ASN A 49 -2.04 14.87 5.73
C ASN A 49 -2.44 13.78 4.74
N LEU A 50 -1.53 12.82 4.44
CA LEU A 50 -1.85 11.70 3.57
C LEU A 50 -2.84 10.74 4.25
N TYR A 51 -2.73 10.53 5.55
CA TYR A 51 -3.73 9.77 6.31
C TYR A 51 -5.10 10.42 6.21
N HIS A 52 -5.17 11.74 6.40
CA HIS A 52 -6.42 12.48 6.27
C HIS A 52 -7.00 12.41 4.84
N ASP A 53 -6.18 12.54 3.80
CA ASP A 53 -6.64 12.38 2.41
C ASP A 53 -7.25 10.99 2.17
N ALA A 54 -6.64 9.95 2.75
CA ALA A 54 -7.15 8.58 2.64
C ALA A 54 -8.46 8.37 3.41
N GLU A 55 -8.60 8.97 4.61
CA GLU A 55 -9.86 8.96 5.38
C GLU A 55 -10.98 9.65 4.62
N GLU A 56 -10.71 10.79 3.98
CA GLU A 56 -11.70 11.49 3.15
C GLU A 56 -12.11 10.66 1.91
N ALA A 57 -11.17 9.93 1.30
CA ALA A 57 -11.49 9.01 0.21
C ALA A 57 -12.41 7.86 0.67
N VAL A 58 -12.18 7.32 1.86
CA VAL A 58 -13.08 6.31 2.47
C VAL A 58 -14.47 6.89 2.73
N LYS A 59 -14.55 8.10 3.30
CA LYS A 59 -15.84 8.79 3.52
C LYS A 59 -16.58 9.00 2.21
N TRP A 60 -15.85 9.43 1.17
CA TRP A 60 -16.45 9.61 -0.16
C TRP A 60 -17.02 8.29 -0.68
N LEU A 61 -16.28 7.18 -0.62
CA LEU A 61 -16.76 5.86 -1.04
C LEU A 61 -18.01 5.44 -0.25
N ASN A 62 -18.02 5.64 1.06
CA ASN A 62 -19.17 5.32 1.90
C ASN A 62 -20.41 6.15 1.51
N ASN A 63 -20.22 7.44 1.16
CA ASN A 63 -21.29 8.30 0.65
C ASN A 63 -21.79 7.87 -0.74
N GLN A 64 -20.98 7.17 -1.53
CA GLN A 64 -21.39 6.52 -2.80
C GLN A 64 -22.03 5.14 -2.57
N GLY A 65 -22.27 4.74 -1.33
CA GLY A 65 -22.91 3.47 -0.98
C GLY A 65 -21.97 2.29 -0.79
N ALA A 66 -20.65 2.48 -0.86
CA ALA A 66 -19.70 1.42 -0.55
C ALA A 66 -19.72 1.10 0.95
N ILE A 67 -19.78 -0.19 1.29
CA ILE A 67 -19.68 -0.65 2.68
C ILE A 67 -18.21 -0.88 3.00
N SER A 68 -17.70 -0.34 4.11
CA SER A 68 -16.27 -0.42 4.48
C SER A 68 -15.73 -1.86 4.47
N LYS A 69 -16.50 -2.83 4.92
CA LYS A 69 -16.18 -4.27 4.84
C LYS A 69 -15.98 -4.81 3.42
N ASN A 70 -16.43 -4.10 2.40
CA ASN A 70 -16.23 -4.42 0.99
C ASN A 70 -15.11 -3.59 0.34
N ILE A 71 -14.47 -2.68 1.09
CA ILE A 71 -13.33 -1.90 0.62
C ILE A 71 -12.05 -2.66 0.95
N ILE A 72 -11.20 -2.81 -0.06
CA ILE A 72 -9.83 -3.34 0.04
C ILE A 72 -8.89 -2.16 -0.07
N LEU A 73 -8.08 -1.92 0.95
CA LEU A 73 -7.05 -0.89 0.93
C LEU A 73 -5.85 -1.41 0.13
N TYR A 74 -5.45 -0.71 -0.90
CA TYR A 74 -4.29 -1.08 -1.72
C TYR A 74 -3.24 0.01 -1.63
N GLY A 75 -2.11 -0.28 -1.02
CA GLY A 75 -0.96 0.63 -0.95
C GLY A 75 0.16 0.21 -1.89
N GLU A 76 0.71 1.17 -2.66
CA GLU A 76 1.91 1.03 -3.47
C GLU A 76 3.04 1.85 -2.84
N SER A 77 4.18 1.24 -2.49
CA SER A 77 5.35 1.94 -1.97
C SER A 77 4.98 2.89 -0.81
N LEU A 78 5.08 4.23 -0.96
CA LEU A 78 4.62 5.22 0.05
C LEU A 78 3.19 4.95 0.52
N GLY A 79 2.29 4.60 -0.39
CA GLY A 79 0.89 4.29 -0.09
C GLY A 79 0.71 3.09 0.83
N THR A 80 1.71 2.20 0.96
CA THR A 80 1.66 1.07 1.90
C THR A 80 1.62 1.54 3.35
N GLY A 81 2.35 2.61 3.67
CA GLY A 81 2.31 3.22 5.01
C GLY A 81 0.92 3.78 5.33
N VAL A 82 0.24 4.36 4.34
CA VAL A 82 -1.13 4.88 4.49
C VAL A 82 -2.13 3.73 4.62
N ALA A 83 -2.06 2.71 3.75
CA ALA A 83 -2.92 1.53 3.85
C ALA A 83 -2.76 0.81 5.19
N THR A 84 -1.53 0.71 5.69
CA THR A 84 -1.24 0.13 7.01
C THR A 84 -1.87 0.92 8.15
N GLU A 85 -1.78 2.27 8.12
CA GLU A 85 -2.42 3.13 9.13
C GLU A 85 -3.93 2.90 9.18
N LEU A 86 -4.61 3.05 8.04
CA LEU A 86 -6.07 2.87 7.97
C LEU A 86 -6.48 1.45 8.37
N GLY A 87 -5.66 0.46 8.01
CA GLY A 87 -5.90 -0.95 8.33
C GLY A 87 -5.97 -1.25 9.81
N THR A 88 -5.32 -0.46 10.66
CA THR A 88 -5.35 -0.64 12.11
C THR A 88 -6.76 -0.49 12.72
N SER A 89 -7.68 0.17 12.01
CA SER A 89 -9.08 0.26 12.42
C SER A 89 -9.84 -1.06 12.29
N ASN A 90 -9.31 -2.03 11.52
CA ASN A 90 -9.93 -3.32 11.22
C ASN A 90 -11.37 -3.25 10.63
N ALA A 91 -11.72 -2.09 10.03
CA ALA A 91 -13.05 -1.83 9.49
C ALA A 91 -13.24 -2.27 8.03
N PHE A 92 -12.16 -2.65 7.35
CA PHE A 92 -12.12 -2.94 5.91
C PHE A 92 -12.18 -4.44 5.61
N GLY A 93 -12.39 -4.79 4.34
CA GLY A 93 -12.41 -6.18 3.89
C GLY A 93 -11.03 -6.83 3.87
N GLY A 94 -9.99 -6.04 3.58
CA GLY A 94 -8.60 -6.52 3.55
C GLY A 94 -7.63 -5.45 3.13
N ILE A 95 -6.35 -5.79 3.13
CA ILE A 95 -5.25 -4.89 2.74
C ILE A 95 -4.34 -5.59 1.74
N ILE A 96 -3.92 -4.86 0.70
CA ILE A 96 -2.85 -5.25 -0.23
C ILE A 96 -1.72 -4.25 -0.08
N LEU A 97 -0.50 -4.74 0.16
CA LEU A 97 0.71 -3.95 0.25
C LEU A 97 1.67 -4.36 -0.86
N GLU A 98 1.93 -3.46 -1.81
CA GLU A 98 2.85 -3.64 -2.92
C GLU A 98 4.16 -2.89 -2.65
N SER A 99 5.27 -3.61 -2.67
CA SER A 99 6.62 -3.08 -2.39
C SER A 99 6.70 -2.28 -1.08
N PRO A 100 6.20 -2.85 0.05
CA PRO A 100 6.11 -2.13 1.30
C PRO A 100 7.45 -2.00 2.01
N PHE A 101 7.58 -0.93 2.80
CA PHE A 101 8.70 -0.69 3.73
C PHE A 101 8.27 -0.89 5.18
N THR A 102 9.24 -1.25 6.05
CA THR A 102 9.00 -1.36 7.49
C THR A 102 8.74 0.00 8.16
N SER A 103 9.48 1.02 7.73
CA SER A 103 9.23 2.47 7.97
C SER A 103 10.06 3.29 7.00
N ILE A 104 9.66 4.54 6.71
CA ILE A 104 10.48 5.46 5.93
C ILE A 104 11.85 5.67 6.58
N THR A 105 11.90 5.72 7.91
CA THR A 105 13.15 5.85 8.65
C THR A 105 14.08 4.65 8.41
N ASN A 106 13.55 3.41 8.42
CA ASN A 106 14.35 2.22 8.15
C ASN A 106 14.81 2.15 6.69
N ALA A 107 13.95 2.52 5.75
CA ALA A 107 14.32 2.62 4.34
C ALA A 107 15.43 3.66 4.12
N ALA A 108 15.31 4.85 4.72
CA ALA A 108 16.32 5.90 4.62
C ALA A 108 17.68 5.51 5.20
N LYS A 109 17.72 4.71 6.29
CA LYS A 109 18.98 4.22 6.89
C LYS A 109 19.81 3.37 5.92
N ILE A 110 19.18 2.69 4.99
CA ILE A 110 19.90 1.85 4.01
C ILE A 110 20.73 2.74 3.07
N TYR A 111 20.17 3.88 2.66
CA TYR A 111 20.83 4.80 1.73
C TYR A 111 21.70 5.85 2.43
N TYR A 112 21.35 6.17 3.69
CA TYR A 112 22.02 7.22 4.48
C TYR A 112 22.43 6.70 5.86
N PRO A 113 23.30 5.67 5.94
CA PRO A 113 23.64 5.00 7.20
C PRO A 113 24.35 5.92 8.19
N TYR A 114 25.00 6.98 7.71
CA TYR A 114 25.76 7.93 8.54
C TYR A 114 24.92 9.12 9.03
N LEU A 115 23.67 9.27 8.53
CA LEU A 115 22.81 10.37 8.94
C LEU A 115 21.91 9.95 10.11
N PRO A 116 21.66 10.83 11.10
CA PRO A 116 20.74 10.57 12.18
C PRO A 116 19.28 10.69 11.71
N VAL A 117 18.88 9.84 10.74
CA VAL A 117 17.56 9.91 10.07
C VAL A 117 16.39 9.80 11.05
N ASN A 118 16.58 9.13 12.19
CA ASN A 118 15.57 9.05 13.24
C ASN A 118 15.22 10.42 13.86
N ILE A 119 16.14 11.38 13.81
CA ILE A 119 15.96 12.72 14.36
C ILE A 119 15.47 13.68 13.27
N ILE A 120 15.98 13.51 12.04
CA ILE A 120 15.72 14.41 10.92
C ILE A 120 14.32 14.19 10.33
N LEU A 121 13.91 12.92 10.18
CA LEU A 121 12.65 12.55 9.53
C LEU A 121 11.48 12.72 10.51
N LYS A 122 10.54 13.60 10.14
CA LYS A 122 9.28 13.82 10.85
C LYS A 122 8.23 12.78 10.43
N ASP A 123 8.13 12.54 9.13
CA ASP A 123 7.21 11.57 8.53
C ASP A 123 7.86 10.19 8.52
N ARG A 124 7.36 9.27 9.32
CA ARG A 124 8.01 7.97 9.60
C ARG A 124 7.31 6.80 8.95
N TYR A 125 5.99 6.84 8.85
CA TYR A 125 5.14 5.75 8.35
C TYR A 125 5.56 4.41 8.97
N ASP A 126 5.43 4.29 10.29
CA ASP A 126 5.89 3.13 11.06
C ASP A 126 4.99 1.90 10.83
N SER A 127 5.14 1.27 9.66
CA SER A 127 4.36 0.09 9.28
C SER A 127 4.66 -1.10 10.19
N ILE A 128 5.93 -1.30 10.58
CA ILE A 128 6.35 -2.45 11.38
C ILE A 128 5.79 -2.42 12.80
N GLY A 129 5.63 -1.22 13.37
CA GLY A 129 5.00 -1.03 14.67
C GLY A 129 3.50 -1.26 14.65
N LYS A 130 2.85 -1.02 13.49
CA LYS A 130 1.40 -1.07 13.31
C LYS A 130 0.88 -2.41 12.81
N ILE A 131 1.66 -3.15 12.01
CA ILE A 131 1.20 -4.35 11.29
C ILE A 131 0.58 -5.42 12.21
N LYS A 132 1.10 -5.56 13.43
CA LYS A 132 0.59 -6.49 14.45
C LYS A 132 -0.79 -6.14 15.00
N ASN A 133 -1.26 -4.91 14.79
CA ASN A 133 -2.59 -4.46 15.22
C ASN A 133 -3.66 -4.68 14.14
N ILE A 134 -3.25 -5.13 12.95
CA ILE A 134 -4.13 -5.43 11.84
C ILE A 134 -4.57 -6.89 11.95
N THR A 135 -5.87 -7.13 12.03
CA THR A 135 -6.48 -8.47 12.13
C THR A 135 -7.32 -8.84 10.92
N ILE A 136 -7.56 -7.87 10.00
CA ILE A 136 -8.19 -8.15 8.72
C ILE A 136 -7.20 -8.82 7.77
N PRO A 137 -7.68 -9.57 6.76
CA PRO A 137 -6.82 -10.26 5.79
C PRO A 137 -5.83 -9.30 5.11
N ILE A 138 -4.60 -9.76 4.94
CA ILE A 138 -3.53 -8.98 4.33
C ILE A 138 -2.80 -9.77 3.25
N LEU A 139 -2.57 -9.15 2.09
CA LEU A 139 -1.68 -9.64 1.03
C LEU A 139 -0.46 -8.74 0.94
N ILE A 140 0.73 -9.30 1.06
CA ILE A 140 1.99 -8.59 0.87
C ILE A 140 2.66 -9.09 -0.40
N MET A 141 2.95 -8.14 -1.31
CA MET A 141 3.57 -8.41 -2.60
C MET A 141 4.87 -7.62 -2.70
N HIS A 142 5.98 -8.28 -3.09
CA HIS A 142 7.27 -7.59 -3.17
C HIS A 142 8.25 -8.31 -4.09
N GLY A 143 8.72 -7.62 -5.13
CA GLY A 143 9.70 -8.15 -6.08
C GLY A 143 11.07 -8.38 -5.44
N LYS A 144 11.74 -9.48 -5.78
CA LYS A 144 13.06 -9.82 -5.22
C LYS A 144 14.17 -8.90 -5.72
N LYS A 145 13.99 -8.32 -6.92
CA LYS A 145 14.96 -7.39 -7.52
C LYS A 145 14.71 -5.93 -7.17
N ASP A 146 13.82 -5.65 -6.20
CA ASP A 146 13.55 -4.30 -5.74
C ASP A 146 14.82 -3.66 -5.14
N ASN A 147 15.36 -2.67 -5.85
CA ASN A 147 16.54 -1.91 -5.48
C ASN A 147 16.23 -0.54 -4.87
N ILE A 148 14.93 -0.21 -4.70
CA ILE A 148 14.45 1.03 -4.07
C ILE A 148 14.03 0.73 -2.62
N VAL A 149 13.19 -0.29 -2.42
CA VAL A 149 12.83 -0.79 -1.09
C VAL A 149 13.18 -2.26 -1.04
N PRO A 150 14.23 -2.68 -0.33
CA PRO A 150 14.65 -4.08 -0.33
C PRO A 150 13.54 -5.03 0.09
N GLN A 151 13.36 -6.13 -0.66
CA GLN A 151 12.33 -7.16 -0.39
C GLN A 151 12.33 -7.64 1.07
N LYS A 152 13.50 -7.62 1.73
CA LYS A 152 13.63 -7.96 3.15
C LYS A 152 12.62 -7.22 4.03
N MET A 153 12.27 -5.97 3.68
CA MET A 153 11.28 -5.22 4.45
C MET A 153 9.87 -5.79 4.30
N GLY A 154 9.49 -6.20 3.09
CA GLY A 154 8.22 -6.88 2.85
C GLY A 154 8.12 -8.22 3.54
N LEU A 155 9.21 -9.00 3.53
CA LEU A 155 9.31 -10.28 4.25
C LEU A 155 9.16 -10.08 5.76
N GLU A 156 9.83 -9.07 6.34
CA GLU A 156 9.73 -8.75 7.76
C GLU A 156 8.30 -8.34 8.16
N LEU A 157 7.62 -7.56 7.32
CA LEU A 157 6.22 -7.22 7.54
C LEU A 157 5.32 -8.46 7.46
N TYR A 158 5.57 -9.33 6.48
CA TYR A 158 4.82 -10.58 6.33
C TYR A 158 4.99 -11.48 7.55
N GLU A 159 6.19 -11.63 8.07
CA GLU A 159 6.44 -12.42 9.27
C GLU A 159 5.64 -11.92 10.48
N LYS A 160 5.62 -10.59 10.68
CA LYS A 160 4.96 -9.94 11.83
C LYS A 160 3.45 -9.74 11.67
N ALA A 161 2.92 -9.86 10.45
CA ALA A 161 1.49 -9.74 10.20
C ALA A 161 0.70 -10.90 10.84
N ASN A 162 -0.51 -10.59 11.34
CA ASN A 162 -1.43 -11.59 11.84
C ASN A 162 -2.06 -12.43 10.71
N GLN A 163 -2.59 -13.57 11.05
CA GLN A 163 -3.47 -14.35 10.16
C GLN A 163 -4.86 -13.69 10.05
N PRO A 164 -5.53 -13.82 8.87
CA PRO A 164 -5.07 -14.49 7.66
C PRO A 164 -4.15 -13.61 6.84
N LYS A 165 -2.99 -14.14 6.45
CA LYS A 165 -1.99 -13.44 5.63
C LYS A 165 -1.60 -14.23 4.40
N PHE A 166 -1.37 -13.50 3.31
CA PHE A 166 -1.00 -14.01 2.00
C PHE A 166 0.23 -13.29 1.49
N SER A 167 0.97 -13.91 0.59
CA SER A 167 2.16 -13.31 0.00
C SER A 167 2.31 -13.63 -1.48
N TYR A 168 2.97 -12.70 -2.20
CA TYR A 168 3.45 -12.90 -3.56
C TYR A 168 4.83 -12.26 -3.68
N PHE A 169 5.88 -13.09 -3.76
CA PHE A 169 7.28 -12.66 -3.77
C PHE A 169 7.99 -13.18 -5.04
N PRO A 170 7.74 -12.55 -6.21
CA PRO A 170 8.33 -12.99 -7.47
C PRO A 170 9.84 -12.74 -7.52
N GLU A 171 10.58 -13.69 -8.13
CA GLU A 171 12.03 -13.68 -8.23
C GLU A 171 12.56 -12.58 -9.19
N ASN A 172 11.77 -12.20 -10.20
CA ASN A 172 12.26 -11.38 -11.30
C ASN A 172 11.77 -9.92 -11.25
N ASP A 173 10.77 -9.62 -10.45
CA ASP A 173 10.18 -8.30 -10.37
C ASP A 173 11.03 -7.33 -9.55
N ASP A 174 11.00 -6.08 -9.96
CA ASP A 174 11.59 -4.95 -9.25
C ASP A 174 10.55 -4.19 -8.40
N HIS A 175 10.83 -2.92 -8.09
CA HIS A 175 9.95 -2.06 -7.27
C HIS A 175 8.57 -1.84 -7.88
N MET A 176 8.46 -1.79 -9.20
CA MET A 176 7.22 -1.47 -9.90
C MET A 176 6.35 -2.68 -10.23
N MET A 177 6.77 -3.85 -9.87
CA MET A 177 6.14 -5.16 -10.11
C MET A 177 5.43 -5.29 -11.46
N GLU A 178 5.58 -6.42 -12.12
CA GLU A 178 4.93 -6.69 -13.39
C GLU A 178 3.50 -7.21 -13.16
N TYR A 179 2.49 -6.51 -13.73
CA TYR A 179 1.09 -6.90 -13.65
C TYR A 179 0.74 -7.99 -14.66
N ASN A 180 1.39 -9.12 -14.51
CA ASN A 180 1.16 -10.34 -15.29
C ASN A 180 0.08 -11.23 -14.66
N ASP A 181 -0.26 -12.33 -15.34
CA ASP A 181 -1.31 -13.26 -14.89
C ASP A 181 -1.04 -13.85 -13.49
N ASN A 182 0.22 -14.06 -13.11
CA ASN A 182 0.57 -14.62 -11.80
C ASN A 182 0.26 -13.62 -10.68
N LEU A 183 0.61 -12.35 -10.85
CA LEU A 183 0.28 -11.30 -9.90
C LEU A 183 -1.23 -11.11 -9.82
N LEU A 184 -1.92 -11.01 -10.95
CA LEU A 184 -3.39 -10.87 -11.00
C LEU A 184 -4.09 -12.05 -10.34
N ASN A 185 -3.62 -13.29 -10.57
CA ASN A 185 -4.16 -14.47 -9.91
C ASN A 185 -3.96 -14.43 -8.39
N SER A 186 -2.81 -13.94 -7.91
CA SER A 186 -2.56 -13.77 -6.48
C SER A 186 -3.55 -12.78 -5.84
N ILE A 187 -3.80 -11.64 -6.50
CA ILE A 187 -4.80 -10.66 -6.06
C ILE A 187 -6.21 -11.26 -6.11
N LYS A 188 -6.58 -11.96 -7.20
CA LYS A 188 -7.87 -12.60 -7.36
C LYS A 188 -8.13 -13.63 -6.27
N LEU A 189 -7.16 -14.48 -5.98
CA LEU A 189 -7.26 -15.48 -4.90
C LEU A 189 -7.45 -14.81 -3.54
N PHE A 190 -6.74 -13.73 -3.28
CA PHE A 190 -6.92 -12.92 -2.07
C PHE A 190 -8.35 -12.35 -1.98
N ILE A 191 -8.83 -11.68 -3.04
CA ILE A 191 -10.17 -11.08 -3.09
C ILE A 191 -11.28 -12.13 -2.84
N ASN A 192 -11.10 -13.34 -3.33
CA ASN A 192 -12.06 -14.44 -3.16
C ASN A 192 -12.06 -15.08 -1.76
N LYS A 193 -11.01 -14.81 -0.97
CA LYS A 193 -10.86 -15.34 0.40
C LYS A 193 -11.41 -14.41 1.49
N ILE A 194 -11.79 -13.19 1.15
CA ILE A 194 -12.22 -12.12 2.07
C ILE A 194 -13.68 -11.72 1.86
#